data_5945d3b983c238888c8f8db5977937a9
#
_entry.id   5945d3b983c238888c8f8db5977937a9
#
_cell.length_a   1.000
_cell.length_b   1.000
_cell.length_c   1.000
_cell.angle_alpha   90.00
_cell.angle_beta   90.00
_cell.angle_gamma   90.00
#
_symmetry.space_group_name_H-M   'P 1'
#
loop_
_entity.id
_entity.type
_entity.pdbx_description
1 polymer ?
#
loop_
_entity_poly.entity_id
_entity_poly.type
_entity_poly.pdbx_seq_one_letter_code
_entity_poly.pdbx_strand_id
1 'polypeptide(L)'
;MAKQVILFRVMGTEPSQVVETALEMAIFIQNRFVRRPGIQVLPNTPLVSSGLIDSFALIEIFLKLEQMTGRKIPASKVQAKDMDTVQLMLATAERIGKPRF
;
A
#
# COMPACT_ATOMS: atom_id res chain seq x y z
N MET A 1 0.23 23.07 -18.13
CA MET A 1 -0.74 23.75 -17.33
C MET A 1 -1.60 22.77 -16.54
N ALA A 2 -2.31 23.28 -15.56
CA ALA A 2 -3.07 22.42 -14.65
C ALA A 2 -4.09 21.54 -15.37
N LYS A 3 -4.73 22.06 -16.40
CA LYS A 3 -5.73 21.29 -17.12
C LYS A 3 -5.16 20.06 -17.80
N GLN A 4 -3.97 20.17 -18.33
CA GLN A 4 -3.33 19.05 -19.00
C GLN A 4 -2.97 17.95 -18.01
N VAL A 5 -2.52 18.37 -16.84
CA VAL A 5 -2.19 17.41 -15.79
C VAL A 5 -3.45 16.64 -15.36
N ILE A 6 -4.56 17.33 -15.25
CA ILE A 6 -5.82 16.69 -14.89
C ILE A 6 -6.25 15.68 -15.95
N LEU A 7 -6.06 16.01 -17.22
CA LEU A 7 -6.39 15.09 -18.30
C LEU A 7 -5.60 13.81 -18.22
N PHE A 8 -4.32 13.91 -17.92
CA PHE A 8 -3.51 12.71 -17.74
C PHE A 8 -4.05 11.82 -16.63
N ARG A 9 -4.47 12.42 -15.54
CA ARG A 9 -5.02 11.65 -14.43
C ARG A 9 -6.27 10.90 -14.81
N VAL A 10 -7.09 11.50 -15.64
CA VAL A 10 -8.32 10.87 -16.11
C VAL A 10 -7.99 9.68 -16.99
N MET A 11 -6.93 9.76 -17.76
CA MET A 11 -6.63 8.75 -18.76
C MET A 11 -5.84 7.56 -18.23
N GLY A 12 -5.31 7.63 -17.03
CA GLY A 12 -4.56 6.50 -16.51
C GLY A 12 -3.90 6.79 -15.17
N THR A 13 -3.20 5.79 -14.68
CA THR A 13 -2.49 5.89 -13.41
C THR A 13 -1.23 6.71 -13.59
N GLU A 14 -1.14 7.81 -12.90
CA GLU A 14 0.04 8.64 -12.94
C GLU A 14 1.05 8.19 -11.88
N PRO A 15 2.35 8.38 -12.14
CA PRO A 15 3.37 8.11 -11.12
C PRO A 15 3.15 8.89 -9.84
N SER A 16 2.69 10.14 -9.93
CA SER A 16 2.43 10.94 -8.73
C SER A 16 1.32 10.36 -7.87
N GLN A 17 0.30 9.77 -8.50
CA GLN A 17 -0.80 9.16 -7.79
C GLN A 17 -0.35 7.88 -7.08
N VAL A 18 0.52 7.10 -7.70
CA VAL A 18 1.09 5.92 -7.08
C VAL A 18 1.93 6.30 -5.87
N VAL A 19 2.71 7.37 -5.99
CA VAL A 19 3.53 7.86 -4.87
C VAL A 19 2.64 8.32 -3.72
N GLU A 20 1.56 9.04 -4.00
CA GLU A 20 0.64 9.49 -2.98
C GLU A 20 0.01 8.32 -2.22
N THR A 21 -0.43 7.31 -2.95
CA THR A 21 -1.02 6.13 -2.34
C THR A 21 -0.01 5.40 -1.46
N ALA A 22 1.22 5.29 -1.93
CA ALA A 22 2.27 4.64 -1.15
C ALA A 22 2.56 5.41 0.14
N LEU A 23 2.61 6.73 0.07
CA LEU A 23 2.84 7.55 1.25
C LEU A 23 1.68 7.48 2.23
N GLU A 24 0.45 7.49 1.73
CA GLU A 24 -0.72 7.36 2.59
C GLU A 24 -0.72 6.03 3.33
N MET A 25 -0.38 4.95 2.64
CA MET A 25 -0.31 3.64 3.28
C MET A 25 0.80 3.61 4.33
N ALA A 26 1.96 4.18 4.02
CA ALA A 26 3.07 4.23 4.97
C ALA A 26 2.68 5.02 6.22
N ILE A 27 2.01 6.14 6.06
CA ILE A 27 1.55 6.96 7.18
C ILE A 27 0.51 6.19 8.00
N PHE A 28 -0.41 5.52 7.34
CA PHE A 28 -1.41 4.70 8.03
C PHE A 28 -0.73 3.64 8.90
N ILE A 29 0.23 2.92 8.33
CA ILE A 29 0.94 1.86 9.06
C ILE A 29 1.71 2.45 10.23
N GLN A 30 2.39 3.56 10.01
CA GLN A 30 3.18 4.18 11.07
C GLN A 30 2.28 4.63 12.22
N ASN A 31 1.20 5.31 11.93
CA ASN A 31 0.34 5.85 12.97
C ASN A 31 -0.43 4.78 13.71
N ARG A 32 -0.76 3.70 13.04
CA ARG A 32 -1.58 2.65 13.61
C ARG A 32 -0.77 1.59 14.35
N PHE A 33 0.39 1.21 13.80
CA PHE A 33 1.11 0.05 14.29
C PHE A 33 2.54 0.33 14.76
N VAL A 34 3.18 1.38 14.26
CA VAL A 34 4.59 1.66 14.56
C VAL A 34 4.67 2.99 15.30
N ARG A 35 4.45 2.93 16.60
CA ARG A 35 4.39 4.15 17.41
C ARG A 35 5.68 4.38 18.21
N ARG A 36 6.81 3.97 17.67
CA ARG A 36 8.10 4.14 18.34
C ARG A 36 8.76 5.42 17.88
N PRO A 37 9.26 6.25 18.81
CA PRO A 37 10.01 7.44 18.43
C PRO A 37 11.23 7.06 17.60
N GLY A 38 11.55 7.87 16.61
CA GLY A 38 12.72 7.66 15.80
C GLY A 38 12.60 6.65 14.67
N ILE A 39 11.46 5.94 14.57
CA ILE A 39 11.24 5.01 13.47
C ILE A 39 10.24 5.62 12.52
N GLN A 40 10.64 5.76 11.26
CA GLN A 40 9.79 6.28 10.22
C GLN A 40 9.51 5.19 9.20
N VAL A 41 8.23 4.98 8.88
CA VAL A 41 7.84 4.03 7.86
C VAL A 41 7.80 4.73 6.51
N LEU A 42 8.62 4.26 5.59
CA LEU A 42 8.66 4.72 4.22
C LEU A 42 8.13 3.60 3.32
N PRO A 43 7.81 3.90 2.05
CA PRO A 43 7.29 2.87 1.16
C PRO A 43 8.19 1.66 0.99
N ASN A 44 9.49 1.80 1.20
CA ASN A 44 10.43 0.69 1.08
C ASN A 44 10.93 0.15 2.41
N THR A 45 10.32 0.54 3.50
CA THR A 45 10.72 0.06 4.83
C THR A 45 10.27 -1.39 5.01
N PRO A 46 11.19 -2.31 5.35
CA PRO A 46 10.79 -3.68 5.69
C PRO A 46 9.94 -3.69 6.96
N LEU A 47 8.80 -4.32 6.89
CA LEU A 47 7.82 -4.31 7.99
C LEU A 47 7.72 -5.67 8.67
N VAL A 48 7.53 -6.71 7.88
CA VAL A 48 7.38 -8.06 8.42
C VAL A 48 8.73 -8.65 8.78
N SER A 49 9.69 -8.58 7.85
CA SER A 49 11.00 -9.16 8.05
C SER A 49 11.77 -8.47 9.16
N SER A 50 11.50 -7.19 9.39
CA SER A 50 12.14 -6.43 10.47
C SER A 50 11.46 -6.62 11.83
N GLY A 51 10.28 -7.22 11.85
CA GLY A 51 9.51 -7.35 13.08
C GLY A 51 8.77 -6.09 13.52
N LEU A 52 8.68 -5.09 12.67
CA LEU A 52 7.96 -3.87 13.01
C LEU A 52 6.46 -4.10 13.13
N ILE A 53 5.90 -5.02 12.35
CA ILE A 53 4.49 -5.37 12.42
C ILE A 53 4.34 -6.88 12.53
N ASP A 54 3.25 -7.31 13.13
CA ASP A 54 2.94 -8.73 13.32
C ASP A 54 1.83 -9.18 12.35
N SER A 55 1.46 -10.45 12.44
CA SER A 55 0.46 -11.01 11.54
C SER A 55 -0.93 -10.45 11.78
N PHE A 56 -1.24 -9.98 12.98
CA PHE A 56 -2.53 -9.34 13.24
C PHE A 56 -2.61 -8.00 12.51
N ALA A 57 -1.51 -7.24 12.55
CA ALA A 57 -1.44 -5.97 11.83
C ALA A 57 -1.61 -6.19 10.33
N LEU A 58 -1.07 -7.29 9.81
CA LEU A 58 -1.18 -7.60 8.38
C LEU A 58 -2.62 -7.74 7.92
N ILE A 59 -3.49 -8.29 8.76
CA ILE A 59 -4.90 -8.44 8.40
C ILE A 59 -5.53 -7.06 8.17
N GLU A 60 -5.29 -6.15 9.09
CA GLU A 60 -5.84 -4.80 9.00
C GLU A 60 -5.24 -4.03 7.82
N ILE A 61 -3.94 -4.18 7.62
CA ILE A 61 -3.23 -3.55 6.50
C ILE A 61 -3.76 -4.09 5.17
N PHE A 62 -4.01 -5.39 5.09
CA PHE A 62 -4.55 -6.01 3.88
C PHE A 62 -5.91 -5.41 3.52
N LEU A 63 -6.80 -5.24 4.50
CA LEU A 63 -8.10 -4.63 4.26
C LEU A 63 -7.96 -3.17 3.82
N LYS A 64 -7.02 -2.47 4.43
CA LYS A 64 -6.74 -1.08 4.03
C LYS A 64 -6.23 -1.02 2.60
N LEU A 65 -5.38 -1.95 2.23
CA LEU A 65 -4.85 -2.04 0.87
C LEU A 65 -5.96 -2.23 -0.15
N GLU A 66 -6.90 -3.13 0.13
CA GLU A 66 -8.06 -3.32 -0.75
C GLU A 66 -8.88 -2.04 -0.86
N GLN A 67 -9.09 -1.36 0.26
CA GLN A 67 -9.85 -0.13 0.28
C GLN A 67 -9.16 0.97 -0.53
N MET A 68 -7.87 1.14 -0.34
CA MET A 68 -7.14 2.22 -1.00
C MET A 68 -6.97 2.00 -2.49
N THR A 69 -6.82 0.75 -2.91
CA THR A 69 -6.62 0.44 -4.32
C THR A 69 -7.93 0.22 -5.06
N GLY A 70 -9.04 0.03 -4.33
CA GLY A 70 -10.32 -0.29 -4.96
C GLY A 70 -10.32 -1.66 -5.60
N ARG A 71 -9.46 -2.57 -5.13
CA ARG A 71 -9.31 -3.89 -5.72
C ARG A 71 -9.60 -4.98 -4.70
N LYS A 72 -10.19 -6.05 -5.17
CA LYS A 72 -10.35 -7.26 -4.39
C LYS A 72 -9.13 -8.13 -4.61
N ILE A 73 -8.42 -8.44 -3.52
CA ILE A 73 -7.18 -9.19 -3.61
C ILE A 73 -7.40 -10.59 -3.04
N PRO A 74 -7.10 -11.64 -3.81
CA PRO A 74 -7.30 -13.01 -3.30
C PRO A 74 -6.26 -13.33 -2.22
N ALA A 75 -6.71 -13.36 -0.97
CA ALA A 75 -5.83 -13.55 0.17
C ALA A 75 -5.03 -14.86 0.08
N SER A 76 -5.63 -15.90 -0.51
CA SER A 76 -4.97 -17.19 -0.63
C SER A 76 -3.72 -17.14 -1.52
N LYS A 77 -3.58 -16.12 -2.33
CA LYS A 77 -2.44 -15.96 -3.23
C LYS A 77 -1.40 -14.97 -2.71
N VAL A 78 -1.62 -14.43 -1.53
CA VAL A 78 -0.71 -13.43 -0.94
C VAL A 78 0.14 -14.10 0.13
N GLN A 79 1.44 -13.90 0.04
CA GLN A 79 2.39 -14.39 1.04
C GLN A 79 2.89 -13.22 1.88
N ALA A 80 3.46 -13.54 3.04
CA ALA A 80 3.99 -12.50 3.93
C ALA A 80 5.02 -11.62 3.22
N LYS A 81 5.85 -12.23 2.37
CA LYS A 81 6.87 -11.49 1.62
C LYS A 81 6.28 -10.44 0.69
N ASP A 82 5.05 -10.67 0.22
CA ASP A 82 4.36 -9.73 -0.68
C ASP A 82 3.88 -8.50 0.09
N MET A 83 3.85 -8.58 1.40
CA MET A 83 3.38 -7.51 2.28
C MET A 83 4.51 -6.88 3.07
N ASP A 84 5.75 -7.19 2.75
CA ASP A 84 6.88 -6.74 3.57
C ASP A 84 7.16 -5.25 3.48
N THR A 85 6.87 -4.64 2.33
CA THR A 85 6.97 -3.18 2.19
C THR A 85 5.71 -2.66 1.54
N VAL A 86 5.46 -1.36 1.70
CA VAL A 86 4.31 -0.73 1.04
C VAL A 86 4.42 -0.87 -0.48
N GLN A 87 5.63 -0.74 -1.02
CA GLN A 87 5.82 -0.92 -2.45
C GLN A 87 5.42 -2.32 -2.91
N LEU A 88 5.80 -3.34 -2.15
CA LEU A 88 5.42 -4.72 -2.49
C LEU A 88 3.92 -4.93 -2.36
N MET A 89 3.30 -4.33 -1.36
CA MET A 89 1.84 -4.40 -1.19
C MET A 89 1.12 -3.85 -2.41
N LEU A 90 1.51 -2.68 -2.86
CA LEU A 90 0.86 -2.05 -4.02
C LEU A 90 1.12 -2.82 -5.30
N ALA A 91 2.34 -3.33 -5.47
CA ALA A 91 2.66 -4.15 -6.63
C ALA A 91 1.85 -5.44 -6.65
N THR A 92 1.64 -6.04 -5.49
CA THR A 92 0.83 -7.25 -5.37
C THR A 92 -0.63 -6.96 -5.71
N ALA A 93 -1.17 -5.86 -5.19
CA ALA A 93 -2.54 -5.46 -5.49
C ALA A 93 -2.73 -5.26 -6.99
N GLU A 94 -1.75 -4.65 -7.66
CA GLU A 94 -1.83 -4.43 -9.09
C GLU A 94 -1.71 -5.73 -9.88
N ARG A 95 -0.83 -6.63 -9.44
CA ARG A 95 -0.55 -7.87 -10.14
C ARG A 95 -1.70 -8.87 -10.07
N ILE A 96 -2.29 -9.04 -8.90
CA ILE A 96 -3.31 -10.07 -8.70
C ILE A 96 -4.66 -9.55 -8.24
N GLY A 97 -4.76 -8.26 -7.90
CA GLY A 97 -6.03 -7.68 -7.50
C GLY A 97 -6.94 -7.48 -8.69
N LYS A 98 -8.24 -7.64 -8.46
CA LYS A 98 -9.25 -7.44 -9.48
C LYS A 98 -10.12 -6.24 -9.12
N PRO A 99 -10.59 -5.47 -10.10
CA PRO A 99 -11.50 -4.37 -9.81
C PRO A 99 -12.71 -4.87 -9.05
N ARG A 100 -13.18 -4.07 -8.09
CA ARG A 100 -14.36 -4.43 -7.31
C ARG A 100 -15.65 -4.23 -8.08
N PHE A 101 -15.59 -3.48 -9.14
CA PHE A 101 -16.78 -3.18 -9.94
C PHE A 101 -16.68 -3.79 -11.30
#